data_36d6520084a9bd005adc0c8dba472e36
#
_entry.id   36d6520084a9bd005adc0c8dba472e36
#
_cell.length_a   1.000
_cell.length_b   1.000
_cell.length_c   1.000
_cell.angle_alpha   90.00
_cell.angle_beta   90.00
_cell.angle_gamma   90.00
#
_symmetry.space_group_name_H-M   'P 1'
#
loop_
_entity.id
_entity.type
_entity.pdbx_description
1 polymer ?
#
loop_
_entity_poly.entity_id
_entity_poly.type
_entity_poly.pdbx_seq_one_letter_code
_entity_poly.pdbx_strand_id
1 'polypeptide(L)'
;MTWIILGVLALVVIFVIVSYNGLVKNRMQTKEAWSQIDVQLKRRNDLLPNLIETVKGYAKYEGSTLEKVAELRNQVAAATSPAEAMKASDALTRQVSGIFAVAESYPDLKASANFVKLQEELTNTENKISYSRQLYNLSLIHI
;
A
#
# COMPACT_ATOMS: atom_id res chain seq x y z
N MET A 1 45.54 33.30 13.56
CA MET A 1 44.12 33.65 13.77
C MET A 1 43.31 33.41 12.46
N THR A 2 43.66 34.04 11.36
CA THR A 2 42.94 33.92 10.06
C THR A 2 42.84 32.49 9.54
N TRP A 3 43.89 31.68 9.63
CA TRP A 3 43.91 30.30 9.19
C TRP A 3 42.95 29.38 10.00
N ILE A 4 42.80 29.67 11.31
CA ILE A 4 41.88 28.94 12.19
C ILE A 4 40.43 29.25 11.78
N ILE A 5 40.14 30.53 11.51
CA ILE A 5 38.80 30.96 11.06
C ILE A 5 38.44 30.33 9.73
N LEU A 6 39.37 30.30 8.77
CA LEU A 6 39.17 29.64 7.50
C LEU A 6 38.95 28.13 7.65
N GLY A 7 39.66 27.47 8.54
CA GLY A 7 39.49 26.05 8.84
C GLY A 7 38.11 25.75 9.43
N VAL A 8 37.66 26.56 10.38
CA VAL A 8 36.31 26.41 10.98
C VAL A 8 35.23 26.65 9.95
N LEU A 9 35.38 27.68 9.11
CA LEU A 9 34.43 27.97 8.04
C LEU A 9 34.32 26.80 7.04
N ALA A 10 35.46 26.23 6.65
CA ALA A 10 35.49 25.07 5.77
C ALA A 10 34.77 23.85 6.38
N LEU A 11 34.99 23.57 7.68
CA LEU A 11 34.31 22.50 8.41
C LEU A 11 32.79 22.70 8.46
N VAL A 12 32.32 23.92 8.69
CA VAL A 12 30.89 24.25 8.68
C VAL A 12 30.27 24.02 7.32
N VAL A 13 30.96 24.47 6.28
CA VAL A 13 30.48 24.26 4.89
C VAL A 13 30.37 22.76 4.55
N ILE A 14 31.39 21.98 4.89
CA ILE A 14 31.40 20.53 4.69
C ILE A 14 30.23 19.88 5.47
N PHE A 15 30.06 20.26 6.72
CA PHE A 15 28.97 19.75 7.56
C PHE A 15 27.59 20.04 6.95
N VAL A 16 27.36 21.25 6.46
CA VAL A 16 26.11 21.64 5.81
C VAL A 16 25.87 20.81 4.54
N ILE A 17 26.90 20.63 3.71
CA ILE A 17 26.78 19.82 2.49
C ILE A 17 26.44 18.36 2.80
N VAL A 18 27.13 17.76 3.76
CA VAL A 18 26.90 16.36 4.16
C VAL A 18 25.50 16.19 4.74
N SER A 19 25.07 17.11 5.62
CA SER A 19 23.73 17.10 6.21
C SER A 19 22.64 17.27 5.15
N TYR A 20 22.83 18.18 4.21
CA TYR A 20 21.88 18.39 3.12
C TYR A 20 21.76 17.16 2.23
N ASN A 21 22.88 16.56 1.83
CA ASN A 21 22.88 15.35 1.03
C ASN A 21 22.20 14.18 1.76
N GLY A 22 22.41 14.06 3.08
CA GLY A 22 21.73 13.07 3.90
C GLY A 22 20.21 13.25 3.90
N LEU A 23 19.73 14.48 4.07
CA LEU A 23 18.30 14.81 4.04
C LEU A 23 17.66 14.52 2.68
N VAL A 24 18.34 14.90 1.60
CA VAL A 24 17.87 14.62 0.23
C VAL A 24 17.76 13.11 0.00
N LYS A 25 18.78 12.35 0.41
CA LYS A 25 18.77 10.89 0.29
C LYS A 25 17.59 10.26 1.05
N ASN A 26 17.38 10.66 2.29
CA ASN A 26 16.26 10.15 3.11
C ASN A 26 14.90 10.50 2.50
N ARG A 27 14.76 11.71 1.99
CA ARG A 27 13.53 12.12 1.29
C ARG A 27 13.27 11.28 0.04
N MET A 28 14.30 10.99 -0.74
CA MET A 28 14.18 10.13 -1.91
C MET A 28 13.79 8.70 -1.54
N GLN A 29 14.38 8.14 -0.48
CA GLN A 29 14.02 6.80 0.02
C GLN A 29 12.58 6.72 0.48
N THR A 30 12.08 7.75 1.16
CA THR A 30 10.66 7.82 1.57
C THR A 30 9.74 7.88 0.35
N LYS A 31 10.09 8.67 -0.64
CA LYS A 31 9.32 8.77 -1.88
C LYS A 31 9.31 7.45 -2.66
N GLU A 32 10.43 6.76 -2.71
CA GLU A 32 10.55 5.45 -3.34
C GLU A 32 9.72 4.39 -2.60
N ALA A 33 9.81 4.35 -1.28
CA ALA A 33 9.01 3.44 -0.45
C ALA A 33 7.51 3.67 -0.65
N TRP A 34 7.06 4.92 -0.72
CA TRP A 34 5.67 5.24 -1.04
C TRP A 34 5.28 4.77 -2.45
N SER A 35 6.14 4.99 -3.43
CA SER A 35 5.90 4.56 -4.81
C SER A 35 5.67 3.04 -4.91
N GLN A 36 6.40 2.25 -4.14
CA GLN A 36 6.21 0.80 -4.05
C GLN A 36 4.84 0.42 -3.47
N ILE A 37 4.38 1.14 -2.44
CA ILE A 37 3.04 0.96 -1.88
C ILE A 37 1.99 1.28 -2.94
N ASP A 38 2.11 2.41 -3.61
CA ASP A 38 1.15 2.88 -4.62
C ASP A 38 0.99 1.88 -5.77
N VAL A 39 2.08 1.29 -6.24
CA VAL A 39 2.05 0.23 -7.26
C VAL A 39 1.25 -0.98 -6.79
N GLN A 40 1.44 -1.42 -5.55
CA GLN A 40 0.71 -2.57 -5.00
C GLN A 40 -0.77 -2.25 -4.74
N LEU A 41 -1.11 -1.04 -4.33
CA LEU A 41 -2.49 -0.58 -4.19
C LEU A 41 -3.22 -0.58 -5.53
N LYS A 42 -2.58 -0.10 -6.58
CA LYS A 42 -3.12 -0.13 -7.95
C LYS A 42 -3.35 -1.57 -8.43
N ARG A 43 -2.38 -2.44 -8.20
CA ARG A 43 -2.51 -3.86 -8.55
C ARG A 43 -3.67 -4.51 -7.84
N ARG A 44 -3.84 -4.26 -6.54
CA ARG A 44 -4.99 -4.77 -5.79
C ARG A 44 -6.31 -4.24 -6.33
N ASN A 45 -6.38 -2.95 -6.63
CA ASN A 45 -7.57 -2.36 -7.22
C ASN A 45 -7.94 -2.97 -8.57
N ASP A 46 -6.96 -3.38 -9.37
CA ASP A 46 -7.18 -4.04 -10.66
C ASP A 46 -7.69 -5.49 -10.52
N LEU A 47 -7.38 -6.16 -9.41
CA LEU A 47 -7.85 -7.52 -9.12
C LEU A 47 -9.29 -7.58 -8.57
N LEU A 48 -9.75 -6.52 -7.92
CA LEU A 48 -11.04 -6.49 -7.23
C LEU A 48 -12.26 -6.65 -8.13
N PRO A 49 -12.34 -6.04 -9.34
CA PRO A 49 -13.46 -6.28 -10.25
C PRO A 49 -13.64 -7.76 -10.61
N ASN A 50 -12.53 -8.47 -10.83
CA ASN A 50 -12.57 -9.89 -11.14
C ASN A 50 -13.06 -10.72 -9.94
N LEU A 51 -12.66 -10.35 -8.73
CA LEU A 51 -13.15 -10.98 -7.50
C LEU A 51 -14.66 -10.79 -7.36
N ILE A 52 -15.16 -9.58 -7.53
CA ILE A 52 -16.59 -9.25 -7.45
C ILE A 52 -17.40 -10.07 -8.47
N GLU A 53 -16.97 -10.12 -9.72
CA GLU A 53 -17.65 -10.88 -10.77
C GLU A 53 -17.64 -12.39 -10.49
N THR A 54 -16.51 -12.91 -9.99
CA THR A 54 -16.39 -14.33 -9.63
C THR A 54 -17.35 -14.70 -8.49
N VAL A 55 -17.40 -13.87 -7.45
CA VAL A 55 -18.29 -14.09 -6.29
C VAL A 55 -19.75 -13.99 -6.67
N LYS A 56 -20.13 -13.03 -7.51
CA LYS A 56 -21.51 -12.91 -8.03
C LYS A 56 -21.98 -14.15 -8.78
N GLY A 57 -21.08 -14.85 -9.46
CA GLY A 57 -21.40 -16.07 -10.22
C GLY A 57 -21.71 -17.28 -9.36
N TYR A 58 -21.24 -17.34 -8.11
CA TYR A 58 -21.33 -18.52 -7.24
C TYR A 58 -22.11 -18.32 -5.95
N ALA A 59 -22.21 -17.11 -5.47
CA ALA A 59 -22.82 -16.81 -4.18
C ALA A 59 -23.97 -15.83 -4.33
N LYS A 60 -25.08 -16.09 -3.64
CA LYS A 60 -26.14 -15.10 -3.42
C LYS A 60 -25.66 -14.15 -2.32
N TYR A 61 -24.79 -13.25 -2.71
CA TYR A 61 -24.23 -12.27 -1.80
C TYR A 61 -25.18 -11.09 -1.59
N GLU A 62 -25.23 -10.57 -0.37
CA GLU A 62 -25.82 -9.26 -0.15
C GLU A 62 -25.07 -8.23 -0.98
N GLY A 63 -25.76 -7.58 -1.91
CA GLY A 63 -25.19 -6.58 -2.81
C GLY A 63 -24.42 -5.48 -2.08
N SER A 64 -24.84 -5.17 -0.84
CA SER A 64 -24.21 -4.18 0.02
C SER A 64 -22.72 -4.41 0.30
N THR A 65 -22.29 -5.67 0.49
CA THR A 65 -20.86 -5.99 0.72
C THR A 65 -20.03 -5.74 -0.52
N LEU A 66 -20.52 -6.14 -1.69
CA LEU A 66 -19.83 -5.93 -2.96
C LEU A 66 -19.81 -4.46 -3.37
N GLU A 67 -20.90 -3.72 -3.11
CA GLU A 67 -20.96 -2.27 -3.29
C GLU A 67 -19.96 -1.56 -2.40
N LYS A 68 -19.81 -1.98 -1.14
CA LYS A 68 -18.83 -1.42 -0.22
C LYS A 68 -17.39 -1.65 -0.68
N VAL A 69 -17.08 -2.80 -1.23
CA VAL A 69 -15.76 -3.08 -1.83
C VAL A 69 -15.51 -2.14 -3.02
N ALA A 70 -16.48 -1.95 -3.89
CA ALA A 70 -16.38 -1.04 -5.03
C ALA A 70 -16.18 0.43 -4.59
N GLU A 71 -16.92 0.86 -3.58
CA GLU A 71 -16.78 2.20 -2.99
C GLU A 71 -15.37 2.42 -2.42
N LEU A 72 -14.89 1.49 -1.61
CA LEU A 72 -13.56 1.57 -0.99
C LEU A 72 -12.44 1.51 -2.02
N ARG A 73 -12.60 0.72 -3.08
CA ARG A 73 -11.69 0.71 -4.22
C ARG A 73 -11.58 2.11 -4.86
N ASN A 74 -12.70 2.77 -5.05
CA ASN A 74 -12.73 4.13 -5.58
C ASN A 74 -12.08 5.14 -4.62
N GLN A 75 -12.28 4.99 -3.31
CA GLN A 75 -11.63 5.83 -2.31
C GLN A 75 -10.10 5.66 -2.32
N VAL A 76 -9.60 4.45 -2.48
CA VAL A 76 -8.14 4.21 -2.64
C VAL A 76 -7.61 4.92 -3.89
N ALA A 77 -8.33 4.79 -5.02
CA ALA A 77 -7.93 5.41 -6.29
C ALA A 77 -7.97 6.95 -6.24
N ALA A 78 -8.91 7.51 -5.50
CA ALA A 78 -9.12 8.96 -5.37
C ALA A 78 -8.29 9.61 -4.24
N ALA A 79 -7.60 8.83 -3.42
CA ALA A 79 -6.83 9.34 -2.29
C ALA A 79 -5.72 10.29 -2.76
N THR A 80 -5.63 11.45 -2.10
CA THR A 80 -4.66 12.50 -2.43
C THR A 80 -3.43 12.49 -1.54
N SER A 81 -3.46 11.72 -0.45
CA SER A 81 -2.34 11.57 0.50
C SER A 81 -2.08 10.11 0.84
N PRO A 82 -0.84 9.76 1.26
CA PRO A 82 -0.52 8.43 1.75
C PRO A 82 -1.41 7.97 2.91
N ALA A 83 -1.71 8.85 3.85
CA ALA A 83 -2.56 8.55 5.01
C ALA A 83 -3.98 8.17 4.59
N GLU A 84 -4.60 8.91 3.67
CA GLU A 84 -5.92 8.59 3.13
C GLU A 84 -5.93 7.26 2.37
N ALA A 85 -4.93 7.05 1.52
CA ALA A 85 -4.80 5.81 0.75
C ALA A 85 -4.66 4.59 1.68
N MET A 86 -3.84 4.68 2.72
CA MET A 86 -3.64 3.60 3.69
C MET A 86 -4.90 3.32 4.51
N LYS A 87 -5.62 4.36 4.94
CA LYS A 87 -6.88 4.21 5.67
C LYS A 87 -7.95 3.50 4.83
N ALA A 88 -8.14 3.93 3.59
CA ALA A 88 -9.07 3.29 2.65
C ALA A 88 -8.65 1.86 2.34
N SER A 89 -7.35 1.62 2.18
CA SER A 89 -6.76 0.30 1.97
C SER A 89 -7.03 -0.65 3.15
N ASP A 90 -6.89 -0.20 4.39
CA ASP A 90 -7.16 -1.01 5.59
C ASP A 90 -8.65 -1.38 5.67
N ALA A 91 -9.55 -0.46 5.37
CA ALA A 91 -10.97 -0.73 5.30
C ALA A 91 -11.31 -1.74 4.20
N LEU A 92 -10.68 -1.62 3.04
CA LEU A 92 -10.81 -2.55 1.92
C LEU A 92 -10.32 -3.97 2.29
N THR A 93 -9.19 -4.08 2.98
CA THR A 93 -8.65 -5.35 3.48
C THR A 93 -9.68 -6.07 4.36
N ARG A 94 -10.33 -5.37 5.27
CA ARG A 94 -11.36 -5.96 6.13
C ARG A 94 -12.55 -6.49 5.34
N GLN A 95 -13.00 -5.76 4.32
CA GLN A 95 -14.12 -6.19 3.48
C GLN A 95 -13.76 -7.41 2.63
N VAL A 96 -12.57 -7.42 2.04
CA VAL A 96 -12.08 -8.56 1.24
C VAL A 96 -11.90 -9.81 2.11
N SER A 97 -11.36 -9.67 3.32
CA SER A 97 -11.27 -10.78 4.28
C SER A 97 -12.64 -11.33 4.65
N GLY A 98 -13.66 -10.48 4.76
CA GLY A 98 -15.04 -10.89 4.96
C GLY A 98 -15.59 -11.72 3.81
N ILE A 99 -15.29 -11.35 2.58
CA ILE A 99 -15.65 -12.12 1.38
C ILE A 99 -14.99 -13.51 1.42
N PHE A 100 -13.72 -13.60 1.75
CA PHE A 100 -13.02 -14.89 1.85
C PHE A 100 -13.59 -15.78 2.97
N ALA A 101 -13.94 -15.19 4.11
CA ALA A 101 -14.57 -15.92 5.21
C ALA A 101 -15.92 -16.51 4.81
N VAL A 102 -16.76 -15.76 4.09
CA VAL A 102 -18.05 -16.24 3.63
C VAL A 102 -17.92 -17.28 2.50
N ALA A 103 -16.88 -17.19 1.67
CA ALA A 103 -16.61 -18.18 0.63
C ALA A 103 -16.42 -19.60 1.20
N GLU A 104 -16.03 -19.75 2.44
CA GLU A 104 -15.96 -21.05 3.15
C GLU A 104 -17.32 -21.75 3.22
N SER A 105 -18.42 -21.00 3.21
CA SER A 105 -19.81 -21.53 3.19
C SER A 105 -20.32 -21.88 1.80
N TYR A 106 -19.55 -21.61 0.75
CA TYR A 106 -19.89 -21.88 -0.66
C TYR A 106 -18.83 -22.78 -1.28
N PRO A 107 -18.99 -24.12 -1.21
CA PRO A 107 -17.98 -25.07 -1.68
C PRO A 107 -17.63 -24.90 -3.17
N ASP A 108 -18.61 -24.58 -4.01
CA ASP A 108 -18.40 -24.37 -5.45
C ASP A 108 -17.53 -23.14 -5.73
N LEU A 109 -17.75 -22.06 -5.01
CA LEU A 109 -16.91 -20.86 -5.09
C LEU A 109 -15.48 -21.15 -4.60
N LYS A 110 -15.35 -21.78 -3.45
CA LYS A 110 -14.06 -22.16 -2.85
C LYS A 110 -13.25 -23.08 -3.78
N ALA A 111 -13.91 -23.95 -4.53
CA ALA A 111 -13.29 -24.88 -5.48
C ALA A 111 -12.99 -24.24 -6.85
N SER A 112 -13.52 -23.05 -7.14
CA SER A 112 -13.27 -22.36 -8.41
C SER A 112 -11.78 -22.03 -8.56
N ALA A 113 -11.18 -22.48 -9.65
CA ALA A 113 -9.78 -22.18 -9.95
C ALA A 113 -9.51 -20.69 -10.08
N ASN A 114 -10.46 -19.92 -10.64
CA ASN A 114 -10.37 -18.48 -10.76
C ASN A 114 -10.40 -17.79 -9.39
N PHE A 115 -11.29 -18.22 -8.50
CA PHE A 115 -11.36 -17.69 -7.13
C PHE A 115 -10.07 -17.99 -6.33
N VAL A 116 -9.57 -19.21 -6.40
CA VAL A 116 -8.33 -19.61 -5.71
C VAL A 116 -7.15 -18.76 -6.18
N LYS A 117 -7.03 -18.57 -7.49
CA LYS A 117 -5.97 -17.72 -8.06
C LYS A 117 -6.08 -16.27 -7.61
N LEU A 118 -7.29 -15.70 -7.62
CA LEU A 118 -7.53 -14.33 -7.16
C LEU A 118 -7.24 -14.17 -5.67
N GLN A 119 -7.63 -15.13 -4.85
CA GLN A 119 -7.35 -15.15 -3.42
C GLN A 119 -5.84 -15.16 -3.14
N GLU A 120 -5.09 -15.98 -3.87
CA GLU A 120 -3.63 -16.06 -3.77
C GLU A 120 -2.97 -14.74 -4.20
N GLU A 121 -3.36 -14.19 -5.35
CA GLU A 121 -2.81 -12.92 -5.84
C GLU A 121 -3.14 -11.74 -4.91
N LEU A 122 -4.35 -11.68 -4.36
CA LEU A 122 -4.75 -10.65 -3.41
C LEU A 122 -3.99 -10.77 -2.09
N THR A 123 -3.80 -11.99 -1.59
CA THR A 123 -3.00 -12.25 -0.37
C THR A 123 -1.54 -11.85 -0.57
N ASN A 124 -0.94 -12.21 -1.70
CA ASN A 124 0.42 -11.81 -2.04
C ASN A 124 0.58 -10.29 -2.15
N THR A 125 -0.39 -9.63 -2.77
CA THR A 125 -0.40 -8.16 -2.90
C THR A 125 -0.52 -7.49 -1.54
N GLU A 126 -1.38 -8.00 -0.66
CA GLU A 126 -1.52 -7.48 0.69
C GLU A 126 -0.25 -7.66 1.54
N ASN A 127 0.42 -8.80 1.44
CA ASN A 127 1.70 -9.02 2.09
C ASN A 127 2.76 -8.03 1.62
N LYS A 128 2.80 -7.74 0.32
CA LYS A 128 3.70 -6.73 -0.26
C LYS A 128 3.35 -5.31 0.22
N ILE A 129 2.08 -4.96 0.32
CA ILE A 129 1.64 -3.68 0.88
C ILE A 129 2.08 -3.56 2.34
N SER A 130 1.88 -4.57 3.15
CA SER A 130 2.28 -4.60 4.56
C SER A 130 3.79 -4.40 4.72
N TYR A 131 4.59 -5.13 3.95
CA TYR A 131 6.04 -5.01 3.95
C TYR A 131 6.52 -3.62 3.52
N SER A 132 5.96 -3.10 2.43
CA SER A 132 6.30 -1.77 1.91
C SER A 132 5.88 -0.66 2.88
N ARG A 133 4.77 -0.84 3.62
CA ARG A 133 4.36 0.08 4.70
C ARG A 133 5.38 0.13 5.84
N GLN A 134 5.92 -1.00 6.23
CA GLN A 134 6.98 -1.04 7.25
C GLN A 134 8.20 -0.26 6.80
N LEU A 135 8.65 -0.45 5.57
CA LEU A 135 9.77 0.29 4.99
C LEU A 135 9.48 1.79 4.91
N TYR A 136 8.29 2.18 4.51
CA TYR A 136 7.87 3.58 4.45
C TYR A 136 7.87 4.22 5.84
N ASN A 137 7.31 3.57 6.84
CA ASN A 137 7.30 4.07 8.21
C ASN A 137 8.71 4.20 8.80
N LEU A 138 9.59 3.23 8.52
CA LEU A 138 11.00 3.31 8.92
C LEU A 138 11.70 4.49 8.25
N SER A 139 11.45 4.74 6.98
CA SER A 139 12.04 5.88 6.26
C SER A 139 11.59 7.23 6.81
N LEU A 140 10.35 7.34 7.29
CA LEU A 140 9.84 8.55 7.95
C LEU A 140 10.51 8.82 9.30
N ILE A 141 10.85 7.79 10.05
CA ILE A 141 11.53 7.92 11.36
C ILE A 141 12.93 8.52 11.20
N HIS A 142 13.61 8.21 10.10
CA HIS A 142 14.96 8.68 9.83
C HIS A 142 15.06 10.10 9.22
N ILE A 143 13.96 10.71 8.92
CA ILE A 143 13.90 12.11 8.51
C ILE A 143 13.84 13.03 9.74
#